data_a6f60f2c537f0c254218fdd98245172a
#
_entry.id   a6f60f2c537f0c254218fdd98245172a
#
_cell.length_a   1.000
_cell.length_b   1.000
_cell.length_c   1.000
_cell.angle_alpha   90.00
_cell.angle_beta   90.00
_cell.angle_gamma   90.00
#
_symmetry.space_group_name_H-M   'P 1'
#
loop_
_entity.id
_entity.type
_entity.pdbx_description
1 polymer ?
#
loop_
_entity_poly.entity_id
_entity_poly.type
_entity_poly.pdbx_seq_one_letter_code
_entity_poly.pdbx_strand_id
1 'polypeptide(L)'
;MIKKKKFTPELHELSKFAKALSHPARLAILEYLAETKTCISGDISDYIPLSRTTVYQHLKELKALGLIHGEIDGLKVNYCLCESTISKYRAMFDEFANRIESAGIKCEVKTK
;
A
#
# COMPACT_ATOMS: atom_id res chain seq x y z
N MET A 1 -3.12 3.09 -36.26
CA MET A 1 -2.52 3.28 -35.44
C MET A 1 -2.22 2.22 -34.53
N ILE A 2 -1.51 2.12 -33.97
CA ILE A 2 -1.09 1.18 -33.31
C ILE A 2 -1.26 1.05 -32.03
N LYS A 3 -1.43 0.41 -31.46
CA LYS A 3 -1.68 0.29 -30.45
C LYS A 3 -1.16 -0.29 -29.72
N LYS A 4 -0.85 -0.54 -29.30
CA LYS A 4 -0.62 -0.73 -28.47
C LYS A 4 0.34 -1.27 -27.83
N LYS A 5 1.03 -0.68 -27.20
CA LYS A 5 1.89 -1.18 -26.33
C LYS A 5 1.24 -1.62 -25.11
N LYS A 6 1.57 -2.74 -24.50
CA LYS A 6 1.11 -3.16 -23.21
C LYS A 6 1.80 -2.34 -22.15
N PHE A 7 1.17 -2.23 -21.00
CA PHE A 7 1.80 -1.56 -19.88
C PHE A 7 2.96 -2.40 -19.37
N THR A 8 4.00 -1.72 -18.90
CA THR A 8 5.19 -2.43 -18.41
C THR A 8 4.89 -3.13 -17.10
N PRO A 9 5.68 -4.17 -16.76
CA PRO A 9 5.49 -4.82 -15.47
C PRO A 9 5.66 -3.86 -14.30
N GLU A 10 6.54 -2.88 -14.42
CA GLU A 10 6.72 -1.90 -13.36
C GLU A 10 5.47 -1.09 -13.13
N LEU A 11 4.82 -0.68 -14.19
CA LEU A 11 3.59 0.09 -14.05
C LEU A 11 2.48 -0.74 -13.40
N HIS A 12 2.41 -2.02 -13.77
CA HIS A 12 1.44 -2.91 -13.14
C HIS A 12 1.71 -3.07 -11.66
N GLU A 13 2.97 -3.29 -11.30
CA GLU A 13 3.32 -3.47 -9.90
C GLU A 13 3.06 -2.21 -9.09
N LEU A 14 3.44 -1.06 -9.64
CA LEU A 14 3.24 0.19 -8.93
C LEU A 14 1.76 0.48 -8.74
N SER A 15 0.93 0.14 -9.74
CA SER A 15 -0.50 0.37 -9.61
C SER A 15 -1.11 -0.53 -8.55
N LYS A 16 -0.60 -1.74 -8.39
CA LYS A 16 -1.06 -2.61 -7.31
C LYS A 16 -0.73 -2.01 -5.95
N PHE A 17 0.46 -1.46 -5.83
CA PHE A 17 0.87 -0.80 -4.59
C PHE A 17 -0.04 0.38 -4.30
N ALA A 18 -0.27 1.22 -5.30
CA ALA A 18 -1.14 2.38 -5.13
C ALA A 18 -2.54 1.95 -4.71
N LYS A 19 -3.04 0.88 -5.31
CA LYS A 19 -4.36 0.38 -4.97
C LYS A 19 -4.40 -0.12 -3.53
N ALA A 20 -3.35 -0.78 -3.10
CA ALA A 20 -3.28 -1.27 -1.72
C ALA A 20 -3.31 -0.12 -0.72
N LEU A 21 -2.84 1.04 -1.12
CA LEU A 21 -2.82 2.21 -0.25
C LEU A 21 -4.02 3.14 -0.45
N SER A 22 -4.99 2.72 -1.23
CA SER A 22 -6.05 3.62 -1.67
C SER A 22 -7.19 3.80 -0.67
N HIS A 23 -7.04 3.26 0.53
CA HIS A 23 -8.10 3.37 1.53
C HIS A 23 -7.49 3.86 2.84
N PRO A 24 -8.11 4.86 3.49
CA PRO A 24 -7.54 5.39 4.74
C PRO A 24 -7.29 4.33 5.80
N ALA A 25 -8.15 3.32 5.86
CA ALA A 25 -7.97 2.27 6.86
C ALA A 25 -6.68 1.50 6.64
N ARG A 26 -6.32 1.27 5.36
CA ARG A 26 -5.08 0.55 5.09
C ARG A 26 -3.87 1.36 5.48
N LEU A 27 -3.92 2.65 5.22
CA LEU A 27 -2.84 3.54 5.64
C LEU A 27 -2.73 3.56 7.16
N ALA A 28 -3.86 3.60 7.84
CA ALA A 28 -3.87 3.62 9.31
C ALA A 28 -3.30 2.33 9.88
N ILE A 29 -3.62 1.20 9.26
CA ILE A 29 -3.09 -0.08 9.71
C ILE A 29 -1.58 -0.10 9.59
N LEU A 30 -1.07 0.35 8.44
CA LEU A 30 0.38 0.36 8.24
C LEU A 30 1.07 1.31 9.21
N GLU A 31 0.48 2.47 9.44
CA GLU A 31 1.03 3.42 10.40
C GLU A 31 1.06 2.84 11.80
N TYR A 32 -0.03 2.20 12.19
CA TYR A 32 -0.12 1.62 13.51
C TYR A 32 0.97 0.56 13.73
N LEU A 33 1.16 -0.29 12.72
CA LEU A 33 2.19 -1.31 12.81
C LEU A 33 3.58 -0.69 12.88
N ALA A 34 3.80 0.39 12.13
CA ALA A 34 5.09 1.05 12.16
C ALA A 34 5.36 1.70 13.51
N GLU A 35 4.34 2.28 14.11
CA GLU A 35 4.49 2.97 15.39
C GLU A 35 4.76 2.01 16.53
N THR A 36 4.10 0.87 16.52
CA THR A 36 4.30 -0.09 17.58
C THR A 36 5.65 -0.80 17.46
N LYS A 37 6.19 -0.83 16.25
CA LYS A 37 7.51 -1.42 15.97
C LYS A 37 7.58 -2.90 16.37
N THR A 38 6.44 -3.54 16.48
CA THR A 38 6.39 -4.96 16.79
C THR A 38 5.29 -5.58 15.97
N CYS A 39 5.34 -6.89 15.90
CA CYS A 39 4.25 -7.62 15.27
C CYS A 39 3.01 -7.53 16.14
N ILE A 40 1.88 -7.52 15.49
CA ILE A 40 0.61 -7.43 16.19
C ILE A 40 0.01 -8.82 16.33
N SER A 41 -0.46 -9.08 17.53
CA SER A 41 -1.13 -10.32 17.84
C SER A 41 -2.49 -9.93 18.38
N GLY A 42 -3.54 -10.46 17.81
CA GLY A 42 -4.88 -10.15 18.28
C GLY A 42 -5.65 -9.26 17.32
N ASP A 43 -6.61 -8.54 17.86
CA ASP A 43 -7.60 -7.83 17.06
C ASP A 43 -7.28 -6.34 16.99
N ILE A 44 -6.83 -5.89 15.84
CA ILE A 44 -6.50 -4.50 15.63
C ILE A 44 -7.75 -3.64 15.47
N SER A 45 -8.92 -4.25 15.32
CA SER A 45 -10.14 -3.46 15.14
C SER A 45 -10.45 -2.60 16.35
N ASP A 46 -9.83 -2.88 17.49
CA ASP A 46 -9.97 -2.03 18.66
C ASP A 46 -9.38 -0.64 18.43
N TYR A 47 -8.47 -0.52 17.48
CA TYR A 47 -7.74 0.72 17.21
C TYR A 47 -8.14 1.37 15.90
N ILE A 48 -8.92 0.68 15.10
CA ILE A 48 -9.38 1.19 13.80
C ILE A 48 -10.90 1.28 13.87
N PRO A 49 -11.49 2.41 13.52
CA PRO A 49 -12.94 2.58 13.67
C PRO A 49 -13.73 1.87 12.58
N LEU A 50 -13.56 0.58 12.49
CA LEU A 50 -14.24 -0.24 11.51
C LEU A 50 -14.56 -1.58 12.13
N SER A 51 -15.48 -2.29 11.55
CA SER A 51 -15.84 -3.62 12.04
C SER A 51 -14.68 -4.58 11.81
N ARG A 52 -14.68 -5.64 12.60
CA ARG A 52 -13.66 -6.66 12.49
C ARG A 52 -13.59 -7.26 11.09
N THR A 53 -14.75 -7.52 10.51
CA THR A 53 -14.79 -8.10 9.17
C THR A 53 -14.13 -7.19 8.15
N THR A 54 -14.43 -5.89 8.24
CA THR A 54 -13.86 -4.92 7.32
C THR A 54 -12.35 -4.81 7.50
N VAL A 55 -11.89 -4.80 8.75
CA VAL A 55 -10.46 -4.75 9.02
C VAL A 55 -9.77 -5.98 8.43
N TYR A 56 -10.39 -7.14 8.56
CA TYR A 56 -9.83 -8.36 7.98
C TYR A 56 -9.68 -8.24 6.47
N GLN A 57 -10.66 -7.65 5.81
CA GLN A 57 -10.58 -7.48 4.36
C GLN A 57 -9.36 -6.64 4.00
N HIS A 58 -9.14 -5.56 4.73
CA HIS A 58 -7.99 -4.71 4.47
C HIS A 58 -6.67 -5.43 4.76
N LEU A 59 -6.62 -6.22 5.82
CA LEU A 59 -5.41 -6.96 6.13
C LEU A 59 -5.08 -7.96 5.03
N LYS A 60 -6.10 -8.61 4.49
CA LYS A 60 -5.88 -9.58 3.41
C LYS A 60 -5.34 -8.90 2.16
N GLU A 61 -5.83 -7.72 1.85
CA GLU A 61 -5.34 -6.98 0.69
C GLU A 61 -3.88 -6.58 0.87
N LEU A 62 -3.54 -6.10 2.05
CA LEU A 62 -2.15 -5.73 2.33
C LEU A 62 -1.24 -6.95 2.29
N LYS A 63 -1.73 -8.07 2.81
CA LYS A 63 -0.93 -9.30 2.80
C LYS A 63 -0.74 -9.83 1.39
N ALA A 64 -1.77 -9.73 0.55
CA ALA A 64 -1.69 -10.23 -0.81
C ALA A 64 -0.57 -9.55 -1.58
N LEU A 65 -0.30 -8.28 -1.27
CA LEU A 65 0.79 -7.56 -1.93
C LEU A 65 2.11 -7.74 -1.21
N GLY A 66 2.10 -8.36 -0.05
CA GLY A 66 3.33 -8.59 0.70
C GLY A 66 3.76 -7.47 1.61
N LEU A 67 2.89 -6.46 1.81
CA LEU A 67 3.24 -5.35 2.69
C LEU A 67 3.25 -5.76 4.15
N ILE A 68 2.46 -6.77 4.50
CA ILE A 68 2.49 -7.38 5.80
C ILE A 68 2.59 -8.89 5.59
N HIS A 69 3.07 -9.59 6.60
CA HIS A 69 3.13 -11.04 6.55
C HIS A 69 2.70 -11.60 7.90
N GLY A 70 2.31 -12.87 7.88
CA GLY A 70 1.84 -13.51 9.09
C GLY A 70 0.55 -14.24 8.83
N GLU A 71 -0.16 -14.56 9.90
CA GLU A 71 -1.39 -15.31 9.82
C GLU A 71 -2.58 -14.43 10.11
N ILE A 72 -3.52 -14.42 9.20
CA ILE A 72 -4.78 -13.70 9.36
C ILE A 72 -5.86 -14.74 9.19
N ASP A 73 -6.23 -15.37 10.29
CA ASP A 73 -7.07 -16.54 10.23
C ASP A 73 -8.05 -16.54 11.38
N GLY A 74 -9.27 -16.18 11.07
CA GLY A 74 -10.34 -16.25 12.04
C GLY A 74 -10.01 -15.46 13.30
N LEU A 75 -9.94 -16.17 14.41
CA LEU A 75 -9.74 -15.54 15.70
C LEU A 75 -8.28 -15.27 16.00
N LYS A 76 -7.38 -15.86 15.22
CA LYS A 76 -5.96 -15.69 15.46
C LYS A 76 -5.36 -14.81 14.39
N VAL A 77 -4.86 -13.68 14.82
CA VAL A 77 -4.24 -12.73 13.92
C VAL A 77 -2.85 -12.45 14.47
N ASN A 78 -1.85 -12.69 13.64
CA ASN A 78 -0.47 -12.46 14.02
C ASN A 78 0.27 -12.01 12.79
N TYR A 79 0.58 -10.71 12.70
CA TYR A 79 1.15 -10.17 11.48
C TYR A 79 2.09 -9.01 11.76
N CYS A 80 3.00 -8.81 10.84
CA CYS A 80 4.07 -7.81 10.94
C CYS A 80 4.21 -7.07 9.63
N LEU A 81 4.77 -5.88 9.72
CA LEU A 81 5.16 -5.16 8.50
C LEU A 81 6.29 -5.92 7.81
N CYS A 82 6.28 -5.90 6.50
CA CYS A 82 7.37 -6.45 5.73
C CYS A 82 8.18 -5.31 5.15
N GLU A 83 9.24 -4.93 5.85
CA GLU A 83 10.03 -3.77 5.47
C GLU A 83 10.64 -3.87 4.10
N SER A 84 11.11 -5.07 3.74
CA SER A 84 11.76 -5.21 2.44
C SER A 84 10.79 -4.97 1.30
N THR A 85 9.55 -5.43 1.42
CA THR A 85 8.54 -5.19 0.40
C THR A 85 8.19 -3.72 0.33
N ILE A 86 8.06 -3.08 1.48
CA ILE A 86 7.73 -1.66 1.52
C ILE A 86 8.85 -0.85 0.88
N SER A 87 10.10 -1.18 1.19
CA SER A 87 11.24 -0.50 0.60
C SER A 87 11.28 -0.67 -0.91
N LYS A 88 10.96 -1.87 -1.37
CA LYS A 88 10.94 -2.13 -2.81
C LYS A 88 9.93 -1.23 -3.51
N TYR A 89 8.72 -1.16 -2.98
CA TYR A 89 7.68 -0.34 -3.62
C TYR A 89 7.97 1.14 -3.48
N ARG A 90 8.58 1.53 -2.36
CA ARG A 90 8.95 2.93 -2.20
C ARG A 90 9.97 3.34 -3.25
N ALA A 91 10.96 2.49 -3.49
CA ALA A 91 11.96 2.78 -4.51
C ALA A 91 11.32 2.90 -5.89
N MET A 92 10.37 2.02 -6.20
CA MET A 92 9.66 2.09 -7.46
C MET A 92 8.87 3.38 -7.59
N PHE A 93 8.20 3.76 -6.50
CA PHE A 93 7.41 4.98 -6.51
C PHE A 93 8.30 6.21 -6.64
N ASP A 94 9.42 6.24 -5.93
CA ASP A 94 10.33 7.35 -6.01
C ASP A 94 10.87 7.52 -7.43
N GLU A 95 11.20 6.42 -8.06
CA GLU A 95 11.69 6.47 -9.43
C GLU A 95 10.63 7.01 -10.38
N PHE A 96 9.41 6.53 -10.21
CA PHE A 96 8.30 7.00 -11.02
C PHE A 96 8.05 8.49 -10.79
N ALA A 97 8.03 8.90 -9.52
CA ALA A 97 7.78 10.29 -9.19
C ALA A 97 8.87 11.19 -9.80
N ASN A 98 10.12 10.74 -9.73
CA ASN A 98 11.21 11.51 -10.30
C ASN A 98 11.06 11.66 -11.81
N ARG A 99 10.62 10.60 -12.48
CA ARG A 99 10.47 10.67 -13.92
C ARG A 99 9.43 11.70 -14.34
N ILE A 100 8.30 11.74 -13.64
CA ILE A 100 7.27 12.68 -14.02
C ILE A 100 7.59 14.10 -13.55
N GLU A 101 8.28 14.24 -12.43
CA GLU A 101 8.67 15.54 -11.94
C GLU A 101 9.73 16.19 -12.80
N SER A 102 10.67 15.39 -13.27
CA SER A 102 11.80 15.91 -14.01
C SER A 102 11.50 16.15 -15.47
N ALA A 103 10.25 15.99 -15.87
CA ALA A 103 9.89 16.27 -17.25
C ALA A 103 10.14 17.72 -17.66
N GLY A 104 10.24 18.62 -16.69
CA GLY A 104 10.56 20.00 -16.98
C GLY A 104 9.43 20.80 -17.58
N ILE A 105 8.22 20.28 -17.47
CA ILE A 105 7.07 20.95 -18.06
C ILE A 105 6.46 21.89 -17.03
N LYS A 106 6.30 23.11 -17.41
CA LYS A 106 5.65 24.07 -16.53
C LYS A 106 4.16 24.07 -16.75
N CYS A 107 3.46 24.14 -15.68
CA CYS A 107 2.01 24.22 -15.75
C CYS A 107 1.62 25.65 -16.04
N GLU A 108 0.98 25.86 -17.18
CA GLU A 108 0.57 27.19 -17.58
C GLU A 108 -0.88 27.46 -17.36
N VAL A 109 -1.56 26.53 -16.76
CA VAL A 109 -2.97 26.70 -16.50
C VAL A 109 -3.15 27.74 -15.43
N LYS A 110 -4.00 28.72 -15.75
CA LYS A 110 -4.30 29.71 -14.74
C LYS A 110 -5.32 29.17 -13.83
N THR A 111 -5.04 29.23 -12.57
CA THR A 111 -6.05 28.82 -11.62
C THR A 111 -6.77 30.02 -11.12
N LYS A 112 -7.97 29.83 -10.80
CA LYS A 112 -8.72 30.93 -10.40
C LYS A 112 -8.86 31.04 -9.00
#